data_76263bd0992ab48f9138f417c1255f57
#
_entry.id   76263bd0992ab48f9138f417c1255f57
#
_cell.length_a   1.000
_cell.length_b   1.000
_cell.length_c   1.000
_cell.angle_alpha   90.00
_cell.angle_beta   90.00
_cell.angle_gamma   90.00
#
_symmetry.space_group_name_H-M   'P 1'
#
loop_
_entity.id
_entity.type
_entity.pdbx_description
1 polymer ?
#
loop_
_entity_poly.entity_id
_entity_poly.type
_entity_poly.pdbx_seq_one_letter_code
_entity_poly.pdbx_strand_id
1 'polypeptide(L)'
;MAIPNDLSLFNSTSSTNLTKISGNTSTPNCTDWPHVPMTTVIPAIYSVICVLGTVANALAVCVLAHSSASRRTVANTFMLNLCVSDLLFLLSLPLWAVYYSQGYRWPFGLIACKVCGFLLNLNLYASIFFITSMSVDRYLAIVHPLRSQSARDPRRARLTCILVWVLAFTCSAPGLYLRTLLHHEEYGVVACGIDFPSHESQMTLVCMKIVLGFLLPLLVVSCCYCAIGRNLLADTGLVRMQNPSHPPNMPSFKSQESCSKPERPPTPCVSPSSSGSRPLEGRGLERVLWTVAAVVLAFFLCWFPFHCVTFLSVLKQDRWLDGCWVNWTIETLTPLTLSLGFSNSAINPVLYCFIGNHFRGRLGGLCKGLCACLKTRREDQSQKRGSFSTRLSSFSRKLSDLKDLAIVEPSGPA
;
A
#
# COMPACT_ATOMS: atom_id res chain seq x y z
N MET A 1 17.61 9.78 -1.39
CA MET A 1 17.14 11.01 -0.75
C MET A 1 18.36 11.89 -0.68
N ALA A 2 18.52 12.79 -1.63
CA ALA A 2 19.59 13.78 -1.58
C ALA A 2 19.17 14.85 -0.55
N ILE A 3 20.05 15.16 0.38
CA ILE A 3 19.90 16.36 1.19
C ILE A 3 20.09 17.50 0.20
N PRO A 4 19.27 18.56 0.23
CA PRO A 4 19.58 19.77 -0.51
C PRO A 4 20.99 20.21 -0.13
N ASN A 5 21.83 20.49 -1.12
CA ASN A 5 23.21 20.95 -0.88
C ASN A 5 23.28 22.33 -0.19
N ASP A 6 22.13 22.96 0.06
CA ASP A 6 22.01 24.24 0.72
C ASP A 6 21.12 24.14 1.98
N LEU A 7 21.73 23.80 3.11
CA LEU A 7 21.15 24.03 4.44
C LEU A 7 21.12 25.54 4.80
N SER A 8 21.55 26.42 3.91
CA SER A 8 21.62 27.87 4.13
C SER A 8 20.26 28.55 4.38
N LEU A 9 19.14 27.90 4.05
CA LEU A 9 17.79 28.44 4.26
C LEU A 9 17.26 28.29 5.71
N PHE A 10 17.98 27.59 6.60
CA PHE A 10 17.54 27.45 8.00
C PHE A 10 17.98 28.61 8.92
N ASN A 11 18.74 29.57 8.43
CA ASN A 11 19.36 30.64 9.26
C ASN A 11 18.67 32.00 9.21
N SER A 12 17.36 32.08 8.89
CA SER A 12 16.67 33.38 8.92
C SER A 12 16.05 33.78 10.27
N THR A 13 16.50 33.20 11.40
CA THR A 13 16.05 33.63 12.73
C THR A 13 17.18 33.99 13.71
N SER A 14 18.33 34.45 13.20
CA SER A 14 19.31 35.10 14.08
C SER A 14 20.05 36.20 13.30
N SER A 15 19.46 37.37 13.35
CA SER A 15 20.16 38.61 12.98
C SER A 15 21.24 38.93 14.00
N THR A 16 22.49 38.86 13.64
CA THR A 16 23.51 39.85 14.11
C THR A 16 24.68 39.88 13.15
N ASN A 17 24.83 41.02 12.52
CA ASN A 17 26.04 41.69 12.02
C ASN A 17 27.25 40.82 11.68
N LEU A 18 27.53 40.62 10.41
CA LEU A 18 28.88 40.53 9.90
C LEU A 18 29.05 41.37 8.63
N THR A 19 30.09 42.16 8.67
CA THR A 19 30.58 43.16 7.77
C THR A 19 30.75 42.69 6.33
N LYS A 20 30.30 43.56 5.40
CA LYS A 20 30.58 43.54 3.97
C LYS A 20 32.04 43.29 3.65
N ILE A 21 32.31 42.24 2.87
CA ILE A 21 33.44 42.22 1.94
C ILE A 21 32.89 42.25 0.53
N SER A 22 33.21 43.32 -0.17
CA SER A 22 32.81 43.62 -1.53
C SER A 22 33.45 42.63 -2.51
N GLY A 23 32.63 41.82 -3.14
CA GLY A 23 32.93 41.07 -4.35
C GLY A 23 31.68 41.08 -5.22
N ASN A 24 31.74 41.78 -6.34
CA ASN A 24 30.66 42.08 -7.26
C ASN A 24 30.28 40.81 -8.08
N THR A 25 29.52 39.89 -7.51
CA THR A 25 28.70 38.90 -8.22
C THR A 25 27.37 38.92 -7.56
N SER A 26 26.39 39.58 -8.19
CA SER A 26 25.00 39.63 -7.75
C SER A 26 24.37 38.23 -7.86
N THR A 27 24.56 37.42 -6.82
CA THR A 27 23.70 36.24 -6.62
C THR A 27 22.28 36.74 -6.34
N PRO A 28 21.27 36.29 -7.08
CA PRO A 28 19.88 36.68 -6.81
C PRO A 28 19.52 36.31 -5.37
N ASN A 29 19.02 37.28 -4.61
CA ASN A 29 18.54 37.06 -3.26
C ASN A 29 17.29 36.19 -3.32
N CYS A 30 17.40 34.88 -2.98
CA CYS A 30 16.31 33.92 -3.04
C CYS A 30 15.42 33.92 -1.76
N THR A 31 15.36 35.03 -1.01
CA THR A 31 14.71 35.14 0.28
C THR A 31 13.18 35.27 0.24
N ASP A 32 12.58 35.55 -0.94
CA ASP A 32 11.18 35.94 -1.05
C ASP A 32 10.20 34.75 -1.31
N TRP A 33 10.71 33.53 -1.31
CA TRP A 33 9.87 32.34 -1.56
C TRP A 33 9.19 31.83 -0.28
N PRO A 34 7.93 31.34 -0.38
CA PRO A 34 7.19 30.87 0.79
C PRO A 34 7.92 29.75 1.51
N HIS A 35 8.13 29.89 2.80
CA HIS A 35 8.77 28.89 3.64
C HIS A 35 7.76 27.88 4.16
N VAL A 36 7.90 26.60 3.81
CA VAL A 36 7.08 25.50 4.33
C VAL A 36 7.80 24.85 5.51
N PRO A 37 7.17 24.75 6.70
CA PRO A 37 7.80 24.17 7.89
C PRO A 37 7.90 22.63 7.77
N MET A 38 8.87 22.16 6.98
CA MET A 38 9.07 20.72 6.68
C MET A 38 9.32 19.88 7.92
N THR A 39 9.92 20.45 8.95
CA THR A 39 10.19 19.79 10.24
C THR A 39 8.91 19.43 11.02
N THR A 40 7.79 20.03 10.70
CA THR A 40 6.48 19.74 11.30
C THR A 40 5.57 18.99 10.32
N VAL A 41 5.52 19.44 9.07
CA VAL A 41 4.59 18.90 8.06
C VAL A 41 4.95 17.44 7.71
N ILE A 42 6.22 17.17 7.40
CA ILE A 42 6.65 15.82 6.98
C ILE A 42 6.49 14.78 8.09
N PRO A 43 6.93 15.01 9.35
CA PRO A 43 6.69 14.07 10.45
C PRO A 43 5.21 13.78 10.69
N ALA A 44 4.34 14.79 10.59
CA ALA A 44 2.90 14.58 10.73
C ALA A 44 2.35 13.66 9.63
N ILE A 45 2.69 13.92 8.37
CA ILE A 45 2.29 13.06 7.23
C ILE A 45 2.82 11.64 7.41
N TYR A 46 4.11 11.46 7.74
CA TYR A 46 4.71 10.14 7.93
C TYR A 46 4.08 9.36 9.08
N SER A 47 3.72 10.04 10.17
CA SER A 47 3.02 9.42 11.29
C SER A 47 1.65 8.89 10.89
N VAL A 48 0.87 9.68 10.13
CA VAL A 48 -0.44 9.27 9.61
C VAL A 48 -0.30 8.08 8.66
N ILE A 49 0.62 8.15 7.69
CA ILE A 49 0.89 7.04 6.74
C ILE A 49 1.31 5.78 7.50
N CYS A 50 2.20 5.90 8.50
CA CYS A 50 2.68 4.77 9.29
C CYS A 50 1.53 4.08 10.03
N VAL A 51 0.71 4.83 10.76
CA VAL A 51 -0.39 4.26 11.56
C VAL A 51 -1.46 3.63 10.65
N LEU A 52 -1.98 4.39 9.69
CA LEU A 52 -3.03 3.91 8.79
C LEU A 52 -2.53 2.77 7.90
N GLY A 53 -1.33 2.91 7.34
CA GLY A 53 -0.73 1.91 6.48
C GLY A 53 -0.45 0.60 7.22
N THR A 54 0.12 0.65 8.43
CA THR A 54 0.41 -0.54 9.23
C THR A 54 -0.88 -1.29 9.58
N VAL A 55 -1.90 -0.60 10.08
CA VAL A 55 -3.19 -1.21 10.43
C VAL A 55 -3.84 -1.83 9.19
N ALA A 56 -3.91 -1.09 8.08
CA ALA A 56 -4.57 -1.54 6.86
C ALA A 56 -3.85 -2.75 6.23
N ASN A 57 -2.52 -2.72 6.12
CA ASN A 57 -1.75 -3.84 5.57
C ASN A 57 -1.77 -5.06 6.49
N ALA A 58 -1.67 -4.90 7.81
CA ALA A 58 -1.79 -6.01 8.76
C ALA A 58 -3.16 -6.70 8.65
N LEU A 59 -4.25 -5.94 8.56
CA LEU A 59 -5.59 -6.47 8.32
C LEU A 59 -5.67 -7.20 6.96
N ALA A 60 -5.09 -6.63 5.90
CA ALA A 60 -5.04 -7.25 4.58
C ALA A 60 -4.27 -8.59 4.61
N VAL A 61 -3.13 -8.64 5.27
CA VAL A 61 -2.36 -9.88 5.48
C VAL A 61 -3.20 -10.92 6.20
N CYS A 62 -3.88 -10.56 7.29
CA CYS A 62 -4.77 -11.47 8.03
C CYS A 62 -5.88 -12.01 7.13
N VAL A 63 -6.58 -11.16 6.37
CA VAL A 63 -7.66 -11.58 5.45
C VAL A 63 -7.15 -12.50 4.35
N LEU A 64 -6.01 -12.17 3.74
CA LEU A 64 -5.45 -12.94 2.61
C LEU A 64 -4.78 -14.24 3.07
N ALA A 65 -4.15 -14.26 4.24
CA ALA A 65 -3.51 -15.45 4.81
C ALA A 65 -4.52 -16.51 5.29
N HIS A 66 -5.65 -16.09 5.87
CA HIS A 66 -6.71 -16.98 6.31
C HIS A 66 -7.53 -17.62 5.17
N SER A 67 -7.23 -17.29 3.92
CA SER A 67 -7.80 -17.97 2.77
C SER A 67 -7.28 -19.40 2.72
N SER A 68 -8.18 -20.42 2.81
CA SER A 68 -7.81 -21.82 2.62
C SER A 68 -7.00 -21.98 1.31
N ALA A 69 -5.97 -22.81 1.34
CA ALA A 69 -5.01 -23.00 0.24
C ALA A 69 -5.68 -23.29 -1.11
N SER A 70 -6.82 -23.99 -1.09
CA SER A 70 -7.65 -24.32 -2.26
C SER A 70 -8.33 -23.11 -2.93
N ARG A 71 -8.42 -21.95 -2.26
CA ARG A 71 -9.08 -20.74 -2.78
C ARG A 71 -8.11 -19.57 -3.02
N ARG A 72 -6.81 -19.78 -2.88
CA ARG A 72 -5.83 -18.73 -3.14
C ARG A 72 -5.67 -18.54 -4.65
N THR A 73 -6.12 -17.39 -5.14
CA THR A 73 -5.86 -16.98 -6.52
C THR A 73 -4.43 -16.46 -6.65
N VAL A 74 -3.87 -16.48 -7.86
CA VAL A 74 -2.55 -15.91 -8.17
C VAL A 74 -2.50 -14.43 -7.74
N ALA A 75 -3.54 -13.66 -8.05
CA ALA A 75 -3.65 -12.25 -7.64
C ALA A 75 -3.59 -12.06 -6.12
N ASN A 76 -4.28 -12.92 -5.33
CA ASN A 76 -4.22 -12.85 -3.86
C ASN A 76 -2.79 -13.12 -3.33
N THR A 77 -2.03 -13.98 -4.02
CA THR A 77 -0.63 -14.25 -3.65
C THR A 77 0.24 -13.01 -3.88
N PHE A 78 0.08 -12.33 -5.02
CA PHE A 78 0.81 -11.09 -5.29
C PHE A 78 0.40 -9.96 -4.34
N MET A 79 -0.90 -9.79 -4.08
CA MET A 79 -1.41 -8.82 -3.09
C MET A 79 -0.85 -9.05 -1.70
N LEU A 80 -0.75 -10.32 -1.26
CA LEU A 80 -0.17 -10.66 0.04
C LEU A 80 1.30 -10.24 0.13
N ASN A 81 2.11 -10.53 -0.91
CA ASN A 81 3.51 -10.13 -0.96
C ASN A 81 3.67 -8.60 -1.03
N LEU A 82 2.79 -7.91 -1.73
CA LEU A 82 2.75 -6.45 -1.75
C LEU A 82 2.49 -5.88 -0.36
N CYS A 83 1.50 -6.40 0.39
CA CYS A 83 1.25 -5.99 1.77
C CYS A 83 2.45 -6.26 2.70
N VAL A 84 3.18 -7.38 2.49
CA VAL A 84 4.41 -7.66 3.25
C VAL A 84 5.50 -6.63 2.95
N SER A 85 5.70 -6.29 1.67
CA SER A 85 6.64 -5.23 1.26
C SER A 85 6.28 -3.88 1.89
N ASP A 86 5.00 -3.52 1.88
CA ASP A 86 4.49 -2.28 2.47
C ASP A 86 4.74 -2.26 3.99
N LEU A 87 4.47 -3.35 4.71
CA LEU A 87 4.75 -3.45 6.15
C LEU A 87 6.23 -3.30 6.48
N LEU A 88 7.14 -3.94 5.71
CA LEU A 88 8.58 -3.81 5.90
C LEU A 88 9.05 -2.35 5.77
N PHE A 89 8.53 -1.63 4.79
CA PHE A 89 8.81 -0.21 4.60
C PHE A 89 8.26 0.64 5.74
N LEU A 90 6.99 0.43 6.12
CA LEU A 90 6.30 1.20 7.17
C LEU A 90 7.01 1.11 8.52
N LEU A 91 7.73 0.00 8.81
CA LEU A 91 8.57 -0.12 10.01
C LEU A 91 9.72 0.91 10.04
N SER A 92 10.20 1.37 8.90
CA SER A 92 11.26 2.38 8.81
C SER A 92 10.76 3.82 8.91
N LEU A 93 9.45 4.04 8.68
CA LEU A 93 8.89 5.39 8.54
C LEU A 93 8.95 6.24 9.82
N PRO A 94 8.81 5.68 11.05
CA PRO A 94 9.00 6.44 12.28
C PRO A 94 10.40 7.05 12.41
N LEU A 95 11.44 6.34 11.95
CA LEU A 95 12.81 6.84 12.00
C LEU A 95 12.99 8.05 11.05
N TRP A 96 12.36 7.98 9.87
CA TRP A 96 12.33 9.10 8.94
C TRP A 96 11.53 10.30 9.50
N ALA A 97 10.43 10.05 10.23
CA ALA A 97 9.67 11.12 10.88
C ALA A 97 10.53 11.84 11.93
N VAL A 98 11.28 11.11 12.77
CA VAL A 98 12.21 11.70 13.73
C VAL A 98 13.33 12.48 13.02
N TYR A 99 13.91 11.94 11.94
CA TYR A 99 14.92 12.59 11.13
C TYR A 99 14.49 14.01 10.65
N TYR A 100 13.28 14.12 10.12
CA TYR A 100 12.73 15.41 9.69
C TYR A 100 12.41 16.32 10.88
N SER A 101 11.82 15.80 11.97
CA SER A 101 11.45 16.59 13.15
C SER A 101 12.66 17.20 13.87
N GLN A 102 13.83 16.55 13.74
CA GLN A 102 15.09 17.03 14.31
C GLN A 102 15.94 17.85 13.32
N GLY A 103 15.33 18.45 12.30
CA GLY A 103 16.06 19.26 11.33
C GLY A 103 17.12 18.48 10.56
N TYR A 104 16.76 17.30 10.04
CA TYR A 104 17.64 16.40 9.27
C TYR A 104 18.77 15.76 10.07
N ARG A 105 18.69 15.73 11.40
CA ARG A 105 19.64 15.01 12.27
C ARG A 105 19.24 13.55 12.36
N TRP A 106 20.21 12.64 12.10
CA TRP A 106 20.03 11.19 12.18
C TRP A 106 20.67 10.60 13.43
N PRO A 107 19.92 10.31 14.52
CA PRO A 107 20.48 9.83 15.76
C PRO A 107 20.65 8.30 15.85
N PHE A 108 20.24 7.55 14.82
CA PHE A 108 20.09 6.09 14.92
C PHE A 108 21.31 5.30 14.42
N GLY A 109 22.40 5.98 14.06
CA GLY A 109 23.64 5.36 13.59
C GLY A 109 23.59 4.82 12.16
N LEU A 110 24.75 4.30 11.70
CA LEU A 110 24.98 3.91 10.31
C LEU A 110 24.11 2.73 9.86
N ILE A 111 23.98 1.69 10.72
CA ILE A 111 23.24 0.48 10.35
C ILE A 111 21.77 0.80 10.09
N ALA A 112 21.13 1.57 10.97
CA ALA A 112 19.75 1.99 10.79
C ALA A 112 19.57 2.87 9.54
N CYS A 113 20.53 3.77 9.24
CA CYS A 113 20.54 4.56 8.02
C CYS A 113 20.55 3.69 6.77
N LYS A 114 21.45 2.71 6.70
CA LYS A 114 21.56 1.76 5.58
C LYS A 114 20.29 0.91 5.42
N VAL A 115 19.80 0.32 6.52
CA VAL A 115 18.60 -0.55 6.49
C VAL A 115 17.36 0.23 6.11
N CYS A 116 17.11 1.40 6.71
CA CYS A 116 15.94 2.22 6.37
C CYS A 116 15.96 2.66 4.91
N GLY A 117 17.11 3.07 4.40
CA GLY A 117 17.25 3.43 3.00
C GLY A 117 17.08 2.24 2.04
N PHE A 118 17.55 1.07 2.44
CA PHE A 118 17.34 -0.17 1.69
C PHE A 118 15.85 -0.55 1.65
N LEU A 119 15.15 -0.55 2.79
CA LEU A 119 13.73 -0.87 2.87
C LEU A 119 12.88 0.06 2.03
N LEU A 120 13.23 1.35 1.95
CA LEU A 120 12.57 2.32 1.09
C LEU A 120 12.69 1.94 -0.40
N ASN A 121 13.89 1.64 -0.88
CA ASN A 121 14.10 1.23 -2.27
C ASN A 121 13.48 -0.16 -2.54
N LEU A 122 13.60 -1.10 -1.61
CA LEU A 122 13.01 -2.43 -1.70
C LEU A 122 11.49 -2.35 -1.88
N ASN A 123 10.82 -1.51 -1.09
CA ASN A 123 9.38 -1.31 -1.24
C ASN A 123 9.02 -0.71 -2.60
N LEU A 124 9.76 0.31 -3.07
CA LEU A 124 9.54 0.90 -4.39
C LEU A 124 9.56 -0.17 -5.50
N TYR A 125 10.65 -0.95 -5.58
CA TYR A 125 10.80 -1.95 -6.63
C TYR A 125 9.87 -3.15 -6.45
N ALA A 126 9.73 -3.68 -5.24
CA ALA A 126 8.83 -4.80 -4.98
C ALA A 126 7.38 -4.45 -5.32
N SER A 127 6.91 -3.26 -4.90
CA SER A 127 5.54 -2.82 -5.16
C SER A 127 5.25 -2.73 -6.65
N ILE A 128 6.10 -2.07 -7.44
CA ILE A 128 5.83 -1.92 -8.87
C ILE A 128 5.96 -3.25 -9.62
N PHE A 129 6.90 -4.12 -9.22
CA PHE A 129 7.06 -5.43 -9.87
C PHE A 129 5.88 -6.37 -9.55
N PHE A 130 5.34 -6.35 -8.31
CA PHE A 130 4.12 -7.09 -7.98
C PHE A 130 2.89 -6.54 -8.71
N ILE A 131 2.73 -5.21 -8.79
CA ILE A 131 1.66 -4.55 -9.54
C ILE A 131 1.73 -4.91 -11.04
N THR A 132 2.93 -4.88 -11.62
CA THR A 132 3.17 -5.29 -13.01
C THR A 132 2.84 -6.76 -13.22
N SER A 133 3.27 -7.64 -12.30
CA SER A 133 2.95 -9.07 -12.35
C SER A 133 1.44 -9.34 -12.26
N MET A 134 0.71 -8.57 -11.45
CA MET A 134 -0.76 -8.63 -11.41
C MET A 134 -1.41 -8.21 -12.73
N SER A 135 -0.87 -7.18 -13.37
CA SER A 135 -1.36 -6.69 -14.67
C SER A 135 -1.15 -7.73 -15.77
N VAL A 136 0.02 -8.38 -15.81
CA VAL A 136 0.33 -9.48 -16.73
C VAL A 136 -0.57 -10.70 -16.46
N ASP A 137 -0.81 -11.07 -15.18
CA ASP A 137 -1.75 -12.15 -14.84
C ASP A 137 -3.17 -11.86 -15.35
N ARG A 138 -3.63 -10.61 -15.24
CA ARG A 138 -4.95 -10.22 -15.79
C ARG A 138 -4.98 -10.29 -17.31
N TYR A 139 -3.94 -9.79 -17.98
CA TYR A 139 -3.81 -9.89 -19.43
C TYR A 139 -3.88 -11.34 -19.89
N LEU A 140 -3.09 -12.24 -19.31
CA LEU A 140 -3.09 -13.66 -19.65
C LEU A 140 -4.47 -14.31 -19.39
N ALA A 141 -5.15 -13.91 -18.32
CA ALA A 141 -6.46 -14.44 -17.95
C ALA A 141 -7.56 -14.09 -18.94
N ILE A 142 -7.51 -12.89 -19.51
CA ILE A 142 -8.58 -12.33 -20.35
C ILE A 142 -8.31 -12.58 -21.82
N VAL A 143 -7.08 -12.29 -22.28
CA VAL A 143 -6.74 -12.38 -23.70
C VAL A 143 -6.36 -13.82 -24.11
N HIS A 144 -5.80 -14.62 -23.20
CA HIS A 144 -5.36 -15.99 -23.48
C HIS A 144 -5.93 -17.00 -22.49
N PRO A 145 -7.27 -17.18 -22.38
CA PRO A 145 -7.90 -17.98 -21.33
C PRO A 145 -7.47 -19.44 -21.35
N LEU A 146 -7.29 -20.05 -22.53
CA LEU A 146 -6.86 -21.46 -22.64
C LEU A 146 -5.41 -21.69 -22.20
N ARG A 147 -4.49 -20.75 -22.54
CA ARG A 147 -3.11 -20.79 -22.07
C ARG A 147 -3.00 -20.46 -20.58
N SER A 148 -3.92 -19.62 -20.07
CA SER A 148 -3.90 -19.17 -18.69
C SER A 148 -4.25 -20.28 -17.70
N GLN A 149 -5.05 -21.28 -18.05
CA GLN A 149 -5.35 -22.41 -17.17
C GLN A 149 -4.06 -23.18 -16.78
N SER A 150 -3.15 -23.41 -17.74
CA SER A 150 -1.85 -23.99 -17.46
C SER A 150 -0.88 -23.01 -16.79
N ALA A 151 -1.01 -21.70 -17.06
CA ALA A 151 -0.14 -20.65 -16.49
C ALA A 151 -0.49 -20.28 -15.04
N ARG A 152 -1.73 -20.53 -14.58
CA ARG A 152 -2.23 -20.23 -13.23
C ARG A 152 -1.90 -21.29 -12.19
N ASP A 153 -0.85 -22.07 -12.41
CA ASP A 153 -0.36 -23.00 -11.41
C ASP A 153 0.17 -22.20 -10.18
N PRO A 154 -0.24 -22.58 -8.95
CA PRO A 154 0.28 -22.01 -7.72
C PRO A 154 1.80 -22.06 -7.59
N ARG A 155 2.45 -23.03 -8.25
CA ARG A 155 3.92 -23.14 -8.30
C ARG A 155 4.54 -21.99 -9.09
N ARG A 156 3.97 -21.65 -10.25
CA ARG A 156 4.42 -20.53 -11.08
C ARG A 156 4.22 -19.18 -10.37
N ALA A 157 3.10 -19.01 -9.69
CA ALA A 157 2.87 -17.80 -8.89
C ALA A 157 3.93 -17.64 -7.79
N ARG A 158 4.30 -18.72 -7.09
CA ARG A 158 5.38 -18.69 -6.09
C ARG A 158 6.74 -18.39 -6.70
N LEU A 159 7.06 -19.00 -7.83
CA LEU A 159 8.30 -18.72 -8.55
C LEU A 159 8.36 -17.24 -8.97
N THR A 160 7.28 -16.69 -9.51
CA THR A 160 7.19 -15.25 -9.85
C THR A 160 7.42 -14.38 -8.60
N CYS A 161 6.85 -14.73 -7.45
CA CYS A 161 7.11 -13.99 -6.21
C CYS A 161 8.60 -14.02 -5.83
N ILE A 162 9.25 -15.18 -5.92
CA ILE A 162 10.68 -15.31 -5.62
C ILE A 162 11.50 -14.44 -6.59
N LEU A 163 11.19 -14.49 -7.88
CA LEU A 163 11.87 -13.67 -8.89
C LEU A 163 11.69 -12.18 -8.63
N VAL A 164 10.47 -11.74 -8.28
CA VAL A 164 10.19 -10.34 -7.93
C VAL A 164 11.01 -9.91 -6.72
N TRP A 165 11.05 -10.72 -5.66
CA TRP A 165 11.86 -10.40 -4.48
C TRP A 165 13.36 -10.32 -4.82
N VAL A 166 13.89 -11.29 -5.57
CA VAL A 166 15.31 -11.28 -6.00
C VAL A 166 15.61 -10.02 -6.80
N LEU A 167 14.78 -9.67 -7.79
CA LEU A 167 14.96 -8.46 -8.60
C LEU A 167 14.89 -7.20 -7.73
N ALA A 168 13.90 -7.10 -6.83
CA ALA A 168 13.75 -5.95 -5.95
C ALA A 168 14.96 -5.80 -5.00
N PHE A 169 15.48 -6.89 -4.44
CA PHE A 169 16.72 -6.90 -3.64
C PHE A 169 17.91 -6.42 -4.45
N THR A 170 18.11 -6.96 -5.65
CA THR A 170 19.23 -6.59 -6.54
C THR A 170 19.18 -5.12 -6.92
N CYS A 171 18.00 -4.60 -7.29
CA CYS A 171 17.83 -3.18 -7.61
C CYS A 171 18.01 -2.26 -6.39
N SER A 172 17.80 -2.75 -5.18
CA SER A 172 17.92 -1.98 -3.92
C SER A 172 19.34 -2.02 -3.33
N ALA A 173 20.13 -3.02 -3.68
CA ALA A 173 21.48 -3.25 -3.14
C ALA A 173 22.45 -2.06 -3.32
N PRO A 174 22.49 -1.35 -4.46
CA PRO A 174 23.35 -0.16 -4.59
C PRO A 174 23.03 0.91 -3.54
N GLY A 175 21.73 1.12 -3.23
CA GLY A 175 21.32 2.06 -2.18
C GLY A 175 21.79 1.65 -0.78
N LEU A 176 21.92 0.35 -0.51
CA LEU A 176 22.47 -0.15 0.76
C LEU A 176 23.97 0.13 0.86
N TYR A 177 24.71 -0.06 -0.23
CA TYR A 177 26.16 0.15 -0.28
C TYR A 177 26.52 1.64 -0.15
N LEU A 178 25.90 2.50 -0.95
CA LEU A 178 26.23 3.92 -1.05
C LEU A 178 25.67 4.78 0.08
N ARG A 179 24.73 4.28 0.88
CA ARG A 179 24.14 5.06 1.97
C ARG A 179 25.08 5.11 3.16
N THR A 180 25.29 6.33 3.68
CA THR A 180 26.20 6.59 4.81
C THR A 180 25.72 7.76 5.66
N LEU A 181 26.48 8.03 6.72
CA LEU A 181 26.30 9.21 7.55
C LEU A 181 27.17 10.36 6.99
N LEU A 182 26.52 11.44 6.60
CA LEU A 182 27.14 12.65 6.08
C LEU A 182 27.27 13.65 7.23
N HIS A 183 28.49 14.08 7.49
CA HIS A 183 28.80 15.09 8.50
C HIS A 183 28.82 16.46 7.86
N HIS A 184 27.87 17.32 8.27
CA HIS A 184 27.80 18.71 7.84
C HIS A 184 28.39 19.58 8.95
N GLU A 185 29.69 19.84 8.88
CA GLU A 185 30.43 20.58 9.91
C GLU A 185 29.87 21.99 10.14
N GLU A 186 29.47 22.66 9.08
CA GLU A 186 28.90 24.02 9.11
C GLU A 186 27.65 24.12 10.02
N TYR A 187 26.87 23.06 10.13
CA TYR A 187 25.62 23.03 10.90
C TYR A 187 25.71 22.10 12.13
N GLY A 188 26.83 21.41 12.32
CA GLY A 188 26.99 20.43 13.40
C GLY A 188 25.99 19.28 13.32
N VAL A 189 25.52 18.90 12.13
CA VAL A 189 24.47 17.91 11.91
C VAL A 189 25.04 16.68 11.22
N VAL A 190 24.69 15.49 11.74
CA VAL A 190 24.95 14.21 11.08
C VAL A 190 23.68 13.76 10.39
N ALA A 191 23.70 13.66 9.08
CA ALA A 191 22.55 13.30 8.27
C ALA A 191 22.69 11.92 7.64
N CYS A 192 21.56 11.22 7.41
CA CYS A 192 21.54 9.95 6.67
C CYS A 192 21.35 10.23 5.18
N GLY A 193 22.42 10.13 4.39
CA GLY A 193 22.43 10.44 2.97
C GLY A 193 23.02 9.35 2.11
N ILE A 194 23.18 9.64 0.81
CA ILE A 194 23.88 8.79 -0.15
C ILE A 194 25.16 9.52 -0.52
N ASP A 195 26.29 8.84 -0.39
CA ASP A 195 27.58 9.30 -0.85
C ASP A 195 27.87 8.69 -2.22
N PHE A 196 27.95 9.54 -3.23
CA PHE A 196 28.20 9.10 -4.61
C PHE A 196 29.68 9.26 -4.94
N PRO A 197 30.39 8.17 -5.28
CA PRO A 197 31.81 8.26 -5.61
C PRO A 197 32.09 9.05 -6.91
N SER A 198 31.09 9.16 -7.80
CA SER A 198 31.19 9.93 -9.03
C SER A 198 29.81 10.41 -9.50
N HIS A 199 29.79 11.44 -10.35
CA HIS A 199 28.59 11.90 -11.04
C HIS A 199 27.91 10.79 -11.87
N GLU A 200 28.72 9.96 -12.54
CA GLU A 200 28.21 8.82 -13.32
C GLU A 200 27.46 7.79 -12.47
N SER A 201 27.96 7.52 -11.25
CA SER A 201 27.28 6.59 -10.32
C SER A 201 25.95 7.13 -9.85
N GLN A 202 25.87 8.44 -9.61
CA GLN A 202 24.62 9.11 -9.27
C GLN A 202 23.61 9.01 -10.43
N MET A 203 24.04 9.35 -11.64
CA MET A 203 23.22 9.29 -12.84
C MET A 203 22.71 7.88 -13.12
N THR A 204 23.60 6.90 -13.00
CA THR A 204 23.24 5.48 -13.16
C THR A 204 22.12 5.08 -12.21
N LEU A 205 22.20 5.43 -10.93
CA LEU A 205 21.16 5.12 -9.95
C LEU A 205 19.85 5.86 -10.20
N VAL A 206 19.91 7.12 -10.62
CA VAL A 206 18.73 7.91 -10.98
C VAL A 206 18.05 7.30 -12.21
N CYS A 207 18.82 7.01 -13.27
CA CYS A 207 18.32 6.36 -14.48
C CYS A 207 17.72 4.99 -14.18
N MET A 208 18.37 4.18 -13.35
CA MET A 208 17.85 2.88 -12.92
C MET A 208 16.49 3.03 -12.20
N LYS A 209 16.33 3.99 -11.30
CA LYS A 209 15.04 4.26 -10.62
C LYS A 209 13.96 4.70 -11.60
N ILE A 210 14.28 5.59 -12.51
CA ILE A 210 13.30 6.10 -13.50
C ILE A 210 12.93 4.98 -14.48
N VAL A 211 13.89 4.25 -15.01
CA VAL A 211 13.64 3.22 -16.03
C VAL A 211 12.97 1.99 -15.42
N LEU A 212 13.58 1.38 -14.40
CA LEU A 212 13.09 0.12 -13.82
C LEU A 212 11.96 0.33 -12.79
N GLY A 213 11.97 1.45 -12.08
CA GLY A 213 10.95 1.76 -11.08
C GLY A 213 9.71 2.47 -11.64
N PHE A 214 9.75 2.97 -12.89
CA PHE A 214 8.64 3.74 -13.44
C PHE A 214 8.36 3.46 -14.91
N LEU A 215 9.26 3.80 -15.86
CA LEU A 215 8.98 3.79 -17.30
C LEU A 215 8.73 2.39 -17.87
N LEU A 216 9.59 1.43 -17.57
CA LEU A 216 9.44 0.05 -18.07
C LEU A 216 8.17 -0.62 -17.53
N PRO A 217 7.88 -0.59 -16.22
CA PRO A 217 6.60 -1.04 -15.69
C PRO A 217 5.39 -0.33 -16.31
N LEU A 218 5.44 0.99 -16.49
CA LEU A 218 4.37 1.76 -17.12
C LEU A 218 4.10 1.26 -18.54
N LEU A 219 5.15 1.02 -19.33
CA LEU A 219 5.03 0.48 -20.68
C LEU A 219 4.36 -0.90 -20.67
N VAL A 220 4.86 -1.83 -19.84
CA VAL A 220 4.31 -3.20 -19.75
C VAL A 220 2.82 -3.18 -19.33
N VAL A 221 2.49 -2.40 -18.31
CA VAL A 221 1.13 -2.25 -17.81
C VAL A 221 0.23 -1.65 -18.90
N SER A 222 0.68 -0.59 -19.57
CA SER A 222 -0.07 0.04 -20.66
C SER A 222 -0.35 -0.93 -21.80
N CYS A 223 0.65 -1.71 -22.23
CA CYS A 223 0.48 -2.76 -23.23
C CYS A 223 -0.54 -3.83 -22.79
N CYS A 224 -0.51 -4.28 -21.54
CA CYS A 224 -1.46 -5.25 -21.01
C CYS A 224 -2.91 -4.70 -21.07
N TYR A 225 -3.13 -3.48 -20.57
CA TYR A 225 -4.48 -2.88 -20.56
C TYR A 225 -4.99 -2.50 -21.95
N CYS A 226 -4.13 -2.03 -22.84
CA CYS A 226 -4.49 -1.80 -24.25
C CYS A 226 -4.92 -3.11 -24.93
N ALA A 227 -4.20 -4.20 -24.71
CA ALA A 227 -4.55 -5.51 -25.27
C ALA A 227 -5.86 -6.05 -24.69
N ILE A 228 -6.08 -5.92 -23.38
CA ILE A 228 -7.34 -6.28 -22.72
C ILE A 228 -8.50 -5.47 -23.32
N GLY A 229 -8.34 -4.14 -23.44
CA GLY A 229 -9.37 -3.26 -23.98
C GLY A 229 -9.74 -3.62 -25.42
N ARG A 230 -8.74 -3.90 -26.27
CA ARG A 230 -8.97 -4.33 -27.66
C ARG A 230 -9.71 -5.67 -27.72
N ASN A 231 -9.35 -6.63 -26.86
CA ASN A 231 -10.04 -7.92 -26.84
C ASN A 231 -11.51 -7.79 -26.43
N LEU A 232 -11.79 -7.00 -25.38
CA LEU A 232 -13.16 -6.77 -24.91
C LEU A 232 -14.02 -6.04 -25.95
N LEU A 233 -13.45 -5.08 -26.67
CA LEU A 233 -14.16 -4.37 -27.76
C LEU A 233 -14.44 -5.30 -28.94
N ALA A 234 -13.52 -6.18 -29.31
CA ALA A 234 -13.71 -7.17 -30.34
C ALA A 234 -14.85 -8.16 -30.00
N ASP A 235 -14.86 -8.69 -28.76
CA ASP A 235 -15.93 -9.57 -28.29
C ASP A 235 -17.29 -8.88 -28.30
N THR A 236 -17.37 -7.62 -27.89
CA THR A 236 -18.60 -6.81 -27.90
C THR A 236 -19.10 -6.56 -29.33
N GLY A 237 -18.18 -6.31 -30.25
CA GLY A 237 -18.46 -6.13 -31.66
C GLY A 237 -19.05 -7.39 -32.33
N LEU A 238 -18.48 -8.55 -32.02
CA LEU A 238 -18.96 -9.85 -32.52
C LEU A 238 -20.33 -10.20 -31.95
N VAL A 239 -20.61 -9.94 -30.68
CA VAL A 239 -21.92 -10.15 -30.07
C VAL A 239 -22.98 -9.23 -30.69
N ARG A 240 -22.62 -8.00 -31.06
CA ARG A 240 -23.50 -7.04 -31.70
C ARG A 240 -23.79 -7.42 -33.15
N MET A 241 -22.87 -8.06 -33.87
CA MET A 241 -23.09 -8.59 -35.22
C MET A 241 -23.90 -9.90 -35.23
N GLN A 242 -23.84 -10.72 -34.19
CA GLN A 242 -24.61 -11.97 -34.04
C GLN A 242 -26.06 -11.74 -33.59
N ASN A 243 -26.42 -10.55 -33.15
CA ASN A 243 -27.78 -10.17 -32.82
C ASN A 243 -28.21 -8.98 -33.74
N PRO A 244 -28.50 -9.23 -35.04
CA PRO A 244 -29.12 -8.21 -35.86
C PRO A 244 -30.50 -7.94 -35.25
N SER A 245 -30.68 -6.71 -34.79
CA SER A 245 -31.92 -6.16 -34.26
C SER A 245 -33.13 -6.78 -34.93
N HIS A 246 -33.97 -7.46 -34.14
CA HIS A 246 -35.36 -7.76 -34.53
C HIS A 246 -35.99 -6.43 -34.99
N PRO A 247 -36.51 -6.33 -36.23
CA PRO A 247 -37.26 -5.17 -36.63
C PRO A 247 -38.52 -5.08 -35.76
N PRO A 248 -38.87 -3.88 -35.26
CA PRO A 248 -40.13 -3.71 -34.56
C PRO A 248 -41.23 -3.63 -35.61
N ASN A 249 -41.97 -4.71 -35.77
CA ASN A 249 -43.32 -4.78 -36.29
C ASN A 249 -43.59 -6.13 -36.97
N MET A 250 -44.18 -7.06 -36.22
CA MET A 250 -45.05 -8.06 -36.77
C MET A 250 -46.28 -8.16 -35.87
N PRO A 251 -47.50 -8.08 -36.43
CA PRO A 251 -48.73 -8.06 -35.65
C PRO A 251 -49.00 -9.43 -35.01
N SER A 252 -49.50 -9.35 -33.81
CA SER A 252 -50.00 -10.48 -33.01
C SER A 252 -51.08 -11.27 -33.76
N PHE A 253 -50.75 -12.46 -34.23
CA PHE A 253 -51.75 -13.43 -34.69
C PHE A 253 -52.21 -14.24 -33.49
N LYS A 254 -53.42 -13.96 -33.05
CA LYS A 254 -54.14 -14.81 -32.08
C LYS A 254 -54.54 -16.09 -32.81
N SER A 255 -53.94 -17.21 -32.51
CA SER A 255 -54.48 -18.52 -32.86
C SER A 255 -55.14 -19.09 -31.61
N GLN A 256 -56.46 -19.09 -31.73
CA GLN A 256 -57.39 -19.79 -30.90
C GLN A 256 -57.45 -21.23 -31.46
N GLU A 257 -57.04 -22.22 -30.73
CA GLU A 257 -57.37 -23.61 -31.07
C GLU A 257 -57.63 -24.50 -29.88
N SER A 258 -58.75 -25.00 -29.93
CA SER A 258 -59.54 -26.01 -29.31
C SER A 258 -58.78 -27.28 -28.95
N CYS A 259 -58.99 -27.70 -27.72
CA CYS A 259 -58.54 -28.95 -27.13
C CYS A 259 -59.41 -30.12 -27.54
N SER A 260 -58.81 -31.20 -27.97
CA SER A 260 -59.40 -32.56 -27.85
C SER A 260 -58.31 -33.57 -27.50
N LYS A 261 -58.54 -34.27 -26.38
CA LYS A 261 -57.77 -35.42 -25.88
C LYS A 261 -57.91 -36.65 -26.82
N PRO A 262 -56.96 -37.62 -26.86
CA PRO A 262 -56.91 -38.65 -25.81
C PRO A 262 -55.49 -39.20 -25.44
N GLU A 263 -55.42 -39.76 -24.29
CA GLU A 263 -54.55 -40.69 -23.56
C GLU A 263 -53.35 -41.35 -24.26
N ARG A 264 -52.14 -41.19 -23.66
CA ARG A 264 -51.11 -42.23 -23.46
C ARG A 264 -50.02 -41.73 -22.49
N PRO A 265 -49.27 -42.65 -21.81
CA PRO A 265 -48.54 -42.38 -20.56
C PRO A 265 -47.18 -41.67 -20.77
N PRO A 266 -46.59 -41.10 -19.68
CA PRO A 266 -45.50 -40.12 -19.77
C PRO A 266 -44.14 -40.78 -19.96
N THR A 267 -43.48 -40.46 -21.05
CA THR A 267 -42.01 -40.50 -21.15
C THR A 267 -41.44 -39.20 -20.60
N PRO A 268 -40.34 -39.21 -19.87
CA PRO A 268 -39.76 -37.99 -19.33
C PRO A 268 -39.19 -37.13 -20.48
N CYS A 269 -39.83 -36.01 -20.72
CA CYS A 269 -39.30 -34.96 -21.57
C CYS A 269 -38.05 -34.38 -20.88
N VAL A 270 -36.89 -34.75 -21.38
CA VAL A 270 -35.65 -34.04 -21.11
C VAL A 270 -35.77 -32.66 -21.78
N SER A 271 -36.13 -31.67 -20.99
CA SER A 271 -36.05 -30.28 -21.41
C SER A 271 -34.56 -29.95 -21.68
N PRO A 272 -34.21 -29.41 -22.84
CA PRO A 272 -32.86 -28.88 -23.02
C PRO A 272 -32.73 -27.70 -22.06
N SER A 273 -32.01 -27.92 -20.96
CA SER A 273 -31.59 -26.87 -20.06
C SER A 273 -30.79 -25.87 -20.87
N SER A 274 -31.42 -24.77 -21.26
CA SER A 274 -30.74 -23.57 -21.76
C SER A 274 -29.77 -23.14 -20.68
N SER A 275 -28.50 -23.43 -20.90
CA SER A 275 -27.36 -22.99 -20.10
C SER A 275 -27.20 -21.48 -20.20
N GLY A 276 -28.06 -20.77 -19.46
CA GLY A 276 -27.98 -19.32 -19.21
C GLY A 276 -27.10 -19.00 -18.03
N SER A 277 -25.89 -19.60 -17.90
CA SER A 277 -25.03 -19.42 -16.73
C SER A 277 -23.82 -18.51 -16.97
N ARG A 278 -23.87 -17.59 -17.93
CA ARG A 278 -22.76 -16.66 -18.21
C ARG A 278 -22.75 -15.28 -17.53
N PRO A 279 -23.76 -14.77 -16.81
CA PRO A 279 -23.67 -13.41 -16.25
C PRO A 279 -22.91 -13.29 -14.93
N LEU A 280 -22.70 -14.36 -14.14
CA LEU A 280 -22.10 -14.29 -12.80
C LEU A 280 -20.57 -14.36 -12.82
N GLU A 281 -19.99 -15.14 -13.73
CA GLU A 281 -18.53 -15.26 -13.87
C GLU A 281 -17.87 -14.02 -14.46
N GLY A 282 -18.54 -13.37 -15.41
CA GLY A 282 -18.07 -12.10 -16.04
C GLY A 282 -17.96 -10.96 -15.03
N ARG A 283 -18.93 -10.79 -14.12
CA ARG A 283 -18.91 -9.74 -13.10
C ARG A 283 -17.76 -9.88 -12.09
N GLY A 284 -17.34 -11.11 -11.80
CA GLY A 284 -16.20 -11.36 -10.91
C GLY A 284 -14.87 -10.95 -11.53
N LEU A 285 -14.66 -11.30 -12.80
CA LEU A 285 -13.46 -10.97 -13.55
C LEU A 285 -13.33 -9.46 -13.79
N GLU A 286 -14.41 -8.79 -14.16
CA GLU A 286 -14.48 -7.34 -14.37
C GLU A 286 -14.07 -6.57 -13.09
N ARG A 287 -14.57 -6.98 -11.93
CA ARG A 287 -14.20 -6.34 -10.65
C ARG A 287 -12.72 -6.50 -10.30
N VAL A 288 -12.14 -7.67 -10.53
CA VAL A 288 -10.71 -7.88 -10.28
C VAL A 288 -9.88 -7.03 -11.23
N LEU A 289 -10.31 -6.88 -12.48
CA LEU A 289 -9.67 -6.01 -13.45
C LEU A 289 -9.67 -4.55 -12.96
N TRP A 290 -10.83 -4.04 -12.51
CA TRP A 290 -10.95 -2.69 -11.95
C TRP A 290 -10.09 -2.50 -10.69
N THR A 291 -9.98 -3.54 -9.83
CA THR A 291 -9.11 -3.47 -8.64
C THR A 291 -7.65 -3.28 -9.05
N VAL A 292 -7.17 -4.11 -9.97
CA VAL A 292 -5.77 -4.02 -10.43
C VAL A 292 -5.52 -2.69 -11.15
N ALA A 293 -6.45 -2.24 -12.00
CA ALA A 293 -6.36 -0.96 -12.68
C ALA A 293 -6.27 0.22 -11.69
N ALA A 294 -7.08 0.20 -10.63
CA ALA A 294 -7.06 1.25 -9.61
C ALA A 294 -5.73 1.26 -8.82
N VAL A 295 -5.18 0.09 -8.49
CA VAL A 295 -3.88 -0.01 -7.81
C VAL A 295 -2.75 0.49 -8.69
N VAL A 296 -2.77 0.12 -9.99
CA VAL A 296 -1.82 0.62 -10.99
C VAL A 296 -1.88 2.14 -11.09
N LEU A 297 -3.09 2.69 -11.26
CA LEU A 297 -3.29 4.13 -11.39
C LEU A 297 -2.83 4.87 -10.14
N ALA A 298 -3.18 4.36 -8.94
CA ALA A 298 -2.74 4.95 -7.69
C ALA A 298 -1.21 4.97 -7.57
N PHE A 299 -0.53 3.87 -7.95
CA PHE A 299 0.93 3.83 -7.94
C PHE A 299 1.54 4.93 -8.82
N PHE A 300 1.10 5.02 -10.07
CA PHE A 300 1.67 6.01 -10.99
C PHE A 300 1.34 7.45 -10.58
N LEU A 301 0.14 7.72 -10.09
CA LEU A 301 -0.23 9.06 -9.59
C LEU A 301 0.58 9.45 -8.34
N CYS A 302 0.86 8.51 -7.44
CA CYS A 302 1.65 8.77 -6.24
C CYS A 302 3.13 9.01 -6.55
N TRP A 303 3.72 8.27 -7.50
CA TRP A 303 5.16 8.33 -7.77
C TRP A 303 5.54 9.29 -8.90
N PHE A 304 4.63 9.62 -9.83
CA PHE A 304 4.90 10.51 -10.96
C PHE A 304 5.46 11.87 -10.54
N PRO A 305 4.89 12.59 -9.55
CA PRO A 305 5.42 13.88 -9.13
C PRO A 305 6.85 13.79 -8.59
N PHE A 306 7.17 12.72 -7.85
CA PHE A 306 8.53 12.48 -7.35
C PHE A 306 9.53 12.28 -8.48
N HIS A 307 9.17 11.52 -9.52
CA HIS A 307 10.05 11.34 -10.68
C HIS A 307 10.23 12.64 -11.49
N CYS A 308 9.22 13.49 -11.58
CA CYS A 308 9.34 14.83 -12.20
C CYS A 308 10.33 15.70 -11.45
N VAL A 309 10.23 15.77 -10.10
CA VAL A 309 11.17 16.55 -9.29
C VAL A 309 12.58 15.96 -9.33
N THR A 310 12.71 14.63 -9.34
CA THR A 310 14.01 13.97 -9.50
C THR A 310 14.65 14.31 -10.84
N PHE A 311 13.86 14.33 -11.92
CA PHE A 311 14.35 14.74 -13.25
C PHE A 311 14.77 16.21 -13.27
N LEU A 312 14.00 17.11 -12.63
CA LEU A 312 14.37 18.51 -12.47
C LEU A 312 15.69 18.66 -11.71
N SER A 313 15.92 17.83 -10.68
CA SER A 313 17.19 17.82 -9.92
C SER A 313 18.39 17.44 -10.80
N VAL A 314 18.19 16.51 -11.74
CA VAL A 314 19.22 16.12 -12.72
C VAL A 314 19.54 17.29 -13.66
N LEU A 315 18.50 17.94 -14.21
CA LEU A 315 18.69 19.11 -15.11
C LEU A 315 19.42 20.27 -14.41
N LYS A 316 19.15 20.49 -13.12
CA LYS A 316 19.89 21.46 -12.31
C LYS A 316 21.36 21.06 -12.17
N GLN A 317 21.63 19.80 -11.87
CA GLN A 317 22.99 19.31 -11.65
C GLN A 317 23.85 19.41 -12.92
N ASP A 318 23.27 19.16 -14.08
CA ASP A 318 23.92 19.31 -15.40
C ASP A 318 23.95 20.77 -15.90
N ARG A 319 23.53 21.73 -15.08
CA ARG A 319 23.48 23.15 -15.39
C ARG A 319 22.59 23.54 -16.58
N TRP A 320 21.61 22.69 -16.93
CA TRP A 320 20.61 23.02 -17.94
C TRP A 320 19.58 24.02 -17.41
N LEU A 321 19.31 23.94 -16.11
CA LEU A 321 18.36 24.82 -15.41
C LEU A 321 19.03 25.33 -14.14
N ASP A 322 18.98 26.64 -13.93
CA ASP A 322 19.46 27.27 -12.71
C ASP A 322 18.50 28.39 -12.29
N GLY A 323 18.59 28.79 -11.02
CA GLY A 323 17.81 29.88 -10.48
C GLY A 323 17.09 29.54 -9.17
N CYS A 324 16.65 30.58 -8.48
CA CYS A 324 15.98 30.46 -7.17
C CYS A 324 14.74 29.59 -7.21
N TRP A 325 13.93 29.68 -8.25
CA TRP A 325 12.71 28.88 -8.40
C TRP A 325 13.01 27.38 -8.53
N VAL A 326 14.10 27.01 -9.22
CA VAL A 326 14.52 25.60 -9.36
C VAL A 326 14.92 25.04 -8.01
N ASN A 327 15.75 25.78 -7.26
CA ASN A 327 16.21 25.41 -5.93
C ASN A 327 15.02 25.24 -4.99
N TRP A 328 14.17 26.25 -4.89
CA TRP A 328 12.97 26.20 -4.05
C TRP A 328 12.05 25.03 -4.41
N THR A 329 11.81 24.80 -5.70
CA THR A 329 10.96 23.69 -6.18
C THR A 329 11.54 22.34 -5.75
N ILE A 330 12.84 22.10 -5.96
CA ILE A 330 13.49 20.85 -5.60
C ILE A 330 13.45 20.65 -4.08
N GLU A 331 13.83 21.64 -3.30
CA GLU A 331 13.90 21.56 -1.83
C GLU A 331 12.53 21.37 -1.19
N THR A 332 11.52 22.10 -1.67
CA THR A 332 10.17 22.06 -1.12
C THR A 332 9.39 20.83 -1.61
N LEU A 333 9.43 20.53 -2.91
CA LEU A 333 8.60 19.46 -3.46
C LEU A 333 9.20 18.07 -3.31
N THR A 334 10.53 17.91 -3.17
CA THR A 334 11.12 16.58 -2.97
C THR A 334 10.52 15.85 -1.75
N PRO A 335 10.50 16.40 -0.53
CA PRO A 335 9.93 15.73 0.63
C PRO A 335 8.41 15.55 0.52
N LEU A 336 7.69 16.48 -0.08
CA LEU A 336 6.24 16.40 -0.27
C LEU A 336 5.86 15.32 -1.28
N THR A 337 6.52 15.28 -2.45
CA THR A 337 6.25 14.28 -3.49
C THR A 337 6.71 12.89 -3.06
N LEU A 338 7.77 12.79 -2.27
CA LEU A 338 8.19 11.54 -1.64
C LEU A 338 7.15 11.06 -0.63
N SER A 339 6.57 11.97 0.18
CA SER A 339 5.46 11.65 1.10
C SER A 339 4.24 11.12 0.35
N LEU A 340 3.92 11.70 -0.81
CA LEU A 340 2.86 11.21 -1.69
C LEU A 340 3.19 9.80 -2.21
N GLY A 341 4.43 9.54 -2.64
CA GLY A 341 4.90 8.20 -3.01
C GLY A 341 4.73 7.18 -1.88
N PHE A 342 5.06 7.57 -0.65
CA PHE A 342 4.90 6.71 0.53
C PHE A 342 3.44 6.41 0.88
N SER A 343 2.53 7.33 0.58
CA SER A 343 1.09 7.11 0.80
C SER A 343 0.53 5.94 -0.03
N ASN A 344 1.20 5.57 -1.15
CA ASN A 344 0.84 4.41 -1.94
C ASN A 344 0.75 3.13 -1.09
N SER A 345 1.70 2.92 -0.15
CA SER A 345 1.69 1.76 0.75
C SER A 345 0.49 1.73 1.70
N ALA A 346 -0.09 2.88 2.06
CA ALA A 346 -1.32 2.95 2.87
C ALA A 346 -2.60 2.83 2.02
N ILE A 347 -2.55 3.25 0.76
CA ILE A 347 -3.70 3.26 -0.17
C ILE A 347 -4.02 1.85 -0.68
N ASN A 348 -3.01 1.00 -0.94
CA ASN A 348 -3.16 -0.33 -1.52
C ASN A 348 -4.26 -1.19 -0.86
N PRO A 349 -4.28 -1.41 0.47
CA PRO A 349 -5.31 -2.21 1.14
C PRO A 349 -6.70 -1.58 1.04
N VAL A 350 -6.78 -0.24 1.02
CA VAL A 350 -8.03 0.50 0.90
C VAL A 350 -8.67 0.21 -0.46
N LEU A 351 -7.89 0.22 -1.53
CA LEU A 351 -8.36 -0.13 -2.88
C LEU A 351 -8.88 -1.57 -2.94
N TYR A 352 -8.21 -2.53 -2.27
CA TYR A 352 -8.71 -3.91 -2.18
C TYR A 352 -10.06 -4.01 -1.45
N CYS A 353 -10.25 -3.21 -0.38
CA CYS A 353 -11.49 -3.13 0.38
C CYS A 353 -12.64 -2.54 -0.43
N PHE A 354 -12.41 -1.43 -1.14
CA PHE A 354 -13.47 -0.73 -1.87
C PHE A 354 -13.95 -1.50 -3.09
N ILE A 355 -13.06 -2.15 -3.83
CA ILE A 355 -13.37 -2.78 -5.10
C ILE A 355 -13.65 -4.28 -4.95
N GLY A 356 -13.10 -4.96 -3.94
CA GLY A 356 -13.21 -6.40 -3.73
C GLY A 356 -14.33 -6.81 -2.76
N ASN A 357 -15.57 -7.10 -3.24
CA ASN A 357 -16.67 -7.58 -2.37
C ASN A 357 -16.30 -8.82 -1.57
N HIS A 358 -15.47 -9.70 -2.12
CA HIS A 358 -15.01 -10.91 -1.46
C HIS A 358 -14.07 -10.59 -0.28
N PHE A 359 -13.22 -9.55 -0.43
CA PHE A 359 -12.37 -9.05 0.63
C PHE A 359 -13.20 -8.41 1.75
N ARG A 360 -14.18 -7.55 1.40
CA ARG A 360 -15.12 -6.94 2.37
C ARG A 360 -15.90 -7.96 3.18
N GLY A 361 -16.40 -9.01 2.53
CA GLY A 361 -17.14 -10.08 3.21
C GLY A 361 -16.27 -10.82 4.24
N ARG A 362 -15.00 -11.08 3.91
CA ARG A 362 -14.05 -11.71 4.84
C ARG A 362 -13.62 -10.78 5.96
N LEU A 363 -13.35 -9.51 5.65
CA LEU A 363 -13.02 -8.51 6.65
C LEU A 363 -14.16 -8.35 7.66
N GLY A 364 -15.42 -8.29 7.19
CA GLY A 364 -16.60 -8.27 8.05
C GLY A 364 -16.71 -9.51 8.94
N GLY A 365 -16.38 -10.69 8.41
CA GLY A 365 -16.32 -11.94 9.17
C GLY A 365 -15.25 -11.92 10.27
N LEU A 366 -14.04 -11.44 9.95
CA LEU A 366 -12.95 -11.29 10.93
C LEU A 366 -13.29 -10.26 12.01
N CYS A 367 -13.87 -9.13 11.63
CA CYS A 367 -14.30 -8.10 12.60
C CYS A 367 -15.37 -8.66 13.56
N LYS A 368 -16.37 -9.40 13.05
CA LYS A 368 -17.37 -10.05 13.89
C LYS A 368 -16.77 -11.08 14.83
N GLY A 369 -15.83 -11.91 14.34
CA GLY A 369 -15.12 -12.87 15.15
C GLY A 369 -14.27 -12.23 16.25
N LEU A 370 -13.57 -11.15 15.93
CA LEU A 370 -12.77 -10.38 16.88
C LEU A 370 -13.65 -9.72 17.96
N CYS A 371 -14.76 -9.11 17.55
CA CYS A 371 -15.73 -8.52 18.47
C CYS A 371 -16.33 -9.59 19.40
N ALA A 372 -16.66 -10.77 18.90
CA ALA A 372 -17.17 -11.89 19.71
C ALA A 372 -16.11 -12.35 20.73
N CYS A 373 -14.85 -12.51 20.29
CA CYS A 373 -13.75 -12.91 21.15
C CYS A 373 -13.47 -11.87 22.25
N LEU A 374 -13.50 -10.56 21.92
CA LEU A 374 -13.33 -9.50 22.90
C LEU A 374 -14.48 -9.43 23.90
N LYS A 375 -15.73 -9.71 23.45
CA LYS A 375 -16.88 -9.79 24.33
C LYS A 375 -16.77 -10.94 25.32
N THR A 376 -16.42 -12.15 24.86
CA THR A 376 -16.18 -13.32 25.70
C THR A 376 -15.06 -13.08 26.72
N ARG A 377 -13.95 -12.45 26.27
CA ARG A 377 -12.83 -12.12 27.17
C ARG A 377 -13.22 -11.08 28.24
N ARG A 378 -14.09 -10.15 27.88
CA ARG A 378 -14.61 -9.13 28.83
C ARG A 378 -15.58 -9.77 29.84
N GLU A 379 -16.40 -10.70 29.40
CA GLU A 379 -17.29 -11.50 30.25
C GLU A 379 -16.51 -12.37 31.24
N ASP A 380 -15.48 -13.10 30.78
CA ASP A 380 -14.55 -13.87 31.60
C ASP A 380 -13.81 -13.01 32.63
N GLN A 381 -13.38 -11.81 32.25
CA GLN A 381 -12.72 -10.88 33.17
C GLN A 381 -13.68 -10.33 34.22
N SER A 382 -14.94 -10.06 33.83
CA SER A 382 -16.00 -9.64 34.73
C SER A 382 -16.36 -10.74 35.74
N GLN A 383 -16.46 -11.99 35.28
CA GLN A 383 -16.73 -13.16 36.11
C GLN A 383 -15.59 -13.43 37.12
N LYS A 384 -14.32 -13.29 36.70
CA LYS A 384 -13.17 -13.40 37.58
C LYS A 384 -13.15 -12.28 38.63
N ARG A 385 -13.50 -11.03 38.27
CA ARG A 385 -13.64 -9.93 39.22
C ARG A 385 -14.77 -10.16 40.21
N GLY A 386 -15.95 -10.64 39.75
CA GLY A 386 -17.08 -10.99 40.60
C GLY A 386 -16.70 -12.10 41.61
N SER A 387 -16.04 -13.17 41.14
CA SER A 387 -15.57 -14.26 42.02
C SER A 387 -14.54 -13.78 43.03
N PHE A 388 -13.63 -12.88 42.66
CA PHE A 388 -12.66 -12.31 43.61
C PHE A 388 -13.33 -11.41 44.64
N SER A 389 -14.27 -10.57 44.26
CA SER A 389 -15.06 -9.72 45.14
C SER A 389 -15.89 -10.55 46.17
N THR A 390 -16.50 -11.66 45.71
CA THR A 390 -17.27 -12.56 46.56
C THR A 390 -16.38 -13.28 47.58
N ARG A 391 -15.16 -13.70 47.18
CA ARG A 391 -14.17 -14.29 48.09
C ARG A 391 -13.66 -13.29 49.12
N LEU A 392 -13.46 -12.02 48.71
CA LEU A 392 -13.00 -10.96 49.63
C LEU A 392 -14.09 -10.61 50.66
N SER A 393 -15.37 -10.54 50.24
CA SER A 393 -16.49 -10.29 51.15
C SER A 393 -16.72 -11.45 52.13
N SER A 394 -16.55 -12.73 51.70
CA SER A 394 -16.64 -13.91 52.56
C SER A 394 -15.46 -13.97 53.57
N PHE A 395 -14.26 -13.54 53.17
CA PHE A 395 -13.11 -13.45 54.05
C PHE A 395 -13.28 -12.33 55.11
N SER A 396 -13.82 -11.17 54.67
CA SER A 396 -14.13 -10.06 55.58
C SER A 396 -15.18 -10.44 56.61
N ARG A 397 -16.24 -11.21 56.25
CA ARG A 397 -17.25 -11.72 57.23
C ARG A 397 -16.60 -12.68 58.25
N LYS A 398 -15.77 -13.65 57.79
CA LYS A 398 -15.07 -14.55 58.70
C LYS A 398 -14.15 -13.79 59.66
N LEU A 399 -13.56 -12.67 59.25
CA LEU A 399 -12.73 -11.84 60.09
C LEU A 399 -13.52 -11.08 61.15
N SER A 400 -14.79 -10.61 60.82
CA SER A 400 -15.69 -10.01 61.81
C SER A 400 -16.17 -11.04 62.83
N ASP A 401 -16.57 -12.24 62.40
CA ASP A 401 -17.02 -13.31 63.28
C ASP A 401 -15.89 -13.76 64.27
N LEU A 402 -14.63 -13.71 63.83
CA LEU A 402 -13.49 -13.98 64.71
C LEU A 402 -13.20 -12.86 65.72
N LYS A 403 -13.53 -11.59 65.37
CA LYS A 403 -13.41 -10.47 66.29
C LYS A 403 -14.50 -10.52 67.39
N ASP A 404 -15.72 -10.90 67.01
CA ASP A 404 -16.83 -11.03 67.95
C ASP A 404 -16.60 -12.20 68.95
N LEU A 405 -15.93 -13.26 68.57
CA LEU A 405 -15.51 -14.37 69.43
C LEU A 405 -14.38 -14.01 70.42
N ALA A 406 -13.54 -13.02 70.07
CA ALA A 406 -12.43 -12.56 70.91
C ALA A 406 -12.83 -11.57 72.02
N ILE A 407 -14.08 -11.09 72.05
CA ILE A 407 -14.60 -10.12 73.01
C ILE A 407 -15.34 -10.80 74.18
N VAL A 408 -15.47 -12.13 74.22
CA VAL A 408 -16.01 -12.82 75.39
C VAL A 408 -14.98 -12.86 76.48
N GLU A 409 -15.02 -11.89 77.38
CA GLU A 409 -14.20 -11.91 78.62
C GLU A 409 -14.54 -13.12 79.47
N PRO A 410 -13.56 -13.78 80.11
CA PRO A 410 -13.82 -14.77 81.12
C PRO A 410 -14.22 -14.05 82.42
N SER A 411 -15.52 -14.17 82.78
CA SER A 411 -15.98 -13.88 84.14
C SER A 411 -15.20 -14.76 85.13
N GLY A 412 -14.27 -14.17 85.88
CA GLY A 412 -13.55 -14.84 86.97
C GLY A 412 -14.44 -15.13 88.18
N PRO A 413 -14.19 -16.16 88.92
CA PRO A 413 -14.91 -16.50 90.14
C PRO A 413 -14.48 -15.62 91.29
N ALA A 414 -15.43 -15.32 92.18
CA ALA A 414 -15.25 -14.67 93.48
C ALA A 414 -14.43 -15.54 94.46
#